data_2bef22d4f1588f67fa02d2c24a26fd84
#
_entry.id   2bef22d4f1588f67fa02d2c24a26fd84
#
_cell.length_a   1.000
_cell.length_b   1.000
_cell.length_c   1.000
_cell.angle_alpha   90.00
_cell.angle_beta   90.00
_cell.angle_gamma   90.00
#
_symmetry.space_group_name_H-M   'P 1'
#
loop_
_entity.id
_entity.type
_entity.pdbx_description
1 polymer ?
#
loop_
_entity_poly.entity_id
_entity_poly.type
_entity_poly.pdbx_seq_one_letter_code
_entity_poly.pdbx_strand_id
1 'polypeptide(L)'
;MRKYELTDETIEFDGYITLYRIRALKDFGDVKAGDLGGFIEHEDNLSHENDCWIYNDAKAYLFANIYDSTKVFDNAQVAYSAEIFGNAKIYNNVKIYRGHIFGSVEIYGNVVIDNDSRIYGDTKIYDNSEACKRTMTAQNGDSSAKDDIPF
;
A
#
# COMPACT_ATOMS: atom_id res chain seq x y z
N MET A 1 16.69 7.69 -12.77
CA MET A 1 16.30 9.05 -12.36
C MET A 1 15.40 9.00 -11.15
N ARG A 2 15.63 9.88 -10.21
CA ARG A 2 14.82 9.89 -9.01
C ARG A 2 13.43 10.45 -9.32
N LYS A 3 12.43 9.79 -8.82
CA LYS A 3 11.03 10.19 -9.02
C LYS A 3 10.57 11.16 -7.94
N TYR A 4 11.13 11.06 -6.74
CA TYR A 4 10.74 11.89 -5.61
C TYR A 4 11.93 12.11 -4.68
N GLU A 5 11.74 12.97 -3.70
CA GLU A 5 12.72 13.22 -2.64
C GLU A 5 12.01 13.25 -1.31
N LEU A 6 12.77 13.01 -0.24
CA LEU A 6 12.26 13.19 1.12
C LEU A 6 12.36 14.67 1.47
N THR A 7 11.30 15.20 2.07
CA THR A 7 11.28 16.61 2.48
C THR A 7 11.67 16.74 3.96
N ASP A 8 11.74 17.99 4.43
CA ASP A 8 12.00 18.28 5.83
C ASP A 8 10.77 18.14 6.71
N GLU A 9 9.61 17.89 6.13
CA GLU A 9 8.39 17.68 6.91
C GLU A 9 8.40 16.27 7.42
N THR A 10 8.53 16.10 8.73
CA THR A 10 8.63 14.77 9.35
C THR A 10 7.61 14.62 10.46
N ILE A 11 7.30 13.37 10.76
CA ILE A 11 6.50 13.03 11.93
C ILE A 11 7.19 11.89 12.67
N GLU A 12 7.05 11.89 14.00
CA GLU A 12 7.49 10.78 14.83
C GLU A 12 6.31 9.84 14.96
N PHE A 13 6.50 8.62 14.57
CA PHE A 13 5.42 7.64 14.53
C PHE A 13 5.74 6.50 15.51
N ASP A 14 4.75 6.13 16.32
CA ASP A 14 4.91 5.09 17.34
C ASP A 14 6.09 5.35 18.29
N GLY A 15 6.48 6.62 18.43
CA GLY A 15 7.48 7.03 19.40
C GLY A 15 8.92 6.80 19.00
N TYR A 16 9.21 6.10 17.91
CA TYR A 16 10.60 5.81 17.55
C TYR A 16 10.87 5.70 16.05
N ILE A 17 9.85 5.85 15.21
CA ILE A 17 10.03 5.81 13.76
C ILE A 17 9.83 7.23 13.22
N THR A 18 10.79 7.70 12.43
CA THR A 18 10.66 9.00 11.77
C THR A 18 10.20 8.78 10.34
N LEU A 19 9.11 9.41 9.97
CA LEU A 19 8.57 9.36 8.62
C LEU A 19 8.74 10.71 7.96
N TYR A 20 9.00 10.69 6.66
CA TYR A 20 9.30 11.87 5.87
C TYR A 20 8.24 12.04 4.78
N ARG A 21 7.68 13.24 4.70
CA ARG A 21 6.80 13.59 3.59
C ARG A 21 7.61 13.57 2.30
N ILE A 22 7.04 13.00 1.22
CA ILE A 22 7.72 12.94 -0.06
C ILE A 22 7.20 14.04 -0.99
N ARG A 23 8.05 14.42 -1.95
CA ARG A 23 7.70 15.39 -2.99
C ARG A 23 8.13 14.87 -4.33
N ALA A 24 7.25 14.91 -5.32
CA ALA A 24 7.56 14.45 -6.67
C ALA A 24 8.57 15.36 -7.33
N LEU A 25 9.51 14.76 -8.05
CA LEU A 25 10.55 15.51 -8.80
C LEU A 25 10.25 15.56 -10.29
N LYS A 26 9.24 14.83 -10.76
CA LYS A 26 8.85 14.83 -12.16
C LYS A 26 7.37 14.47 -12.26
N ASP A 27 6.83 14.63 -13.47
CA ASP A 27 5.45 14.23 -13.73
C ASP A 27 5.40 12.73 -13.98
N PHE A 28 4.40 12.07 -13.42
CA PHE A 28 4.10 10.67 -13.73
C PHE A 28 2.67 10.38 -13.30
N GLY A 29 1.96 9.51 -14.04
CA GLY A 29 0.58 9.23 -13.74
C GLY A 29 -0.22 10.51 -13.60
N ASP A 30 -0.92 10.66 -12.48
CA ASP A 30 -1.68 11.87 -12.17
C ASP A 30 -0.92 12.81 -11.23
N VAL A 31 0.38 12.58 -11.05
CA VAL A 31 1.23 13.34 -10.14
C VAL A 31 2.08 14.32 -10.96
N LYS A 32 2.22 15.53 -10.47
CA LYS A 32 3.03 16.57 -11.12
C LYS A 32 4.26 16.89 -10.30
N ALA A 33 5.33 17.26 -10.96
CA ALA A 33 6.55 17.69 -10.26
C ALA A 33 6.19 18.78 -9.25
N GLY A 34 6.66 18.60 -8.02
CA GLY A 34 6.36 19.49 -6.90
C GLY A 34 5.22 19.05 -6.03
N ASP A 35 4.41 18.10 -6.48
CA ASP A 35 3.31 17.59 -5.65
C ASP A 35 3.86 16.91 -4.40
N LEU A 36 3.21 17.14 -3.29
CA LEU A 36 3.53 16.42 -2.05
C LEU A 36 2.77 15.11 -2.02
N GLY A 37 3.44 14.06 -1.53
CA GLY A 37 2.81 12.76 -1.32
C GLY A 37 2.65 12.48 0.16
N GLY A 38 2.56 11.20 0.50
CA GLY A 38 2.45 10.76 1.88
C GLY A 38 3.81 10.71 2.58
N PHE A 39 3.92 9.76 3.53
CA PHE A 39 5.08 9.65 4.39
C PHE A 39 5.74 8.29 4.23
N ILE A 40 7.06 8.26 4.17
CA ILE A 40 7.82 7.01 4.16
C ILE A 40 8.96 7.10 5.16
N GLU A 41 9.43 5.94 5.61
CA GLU A 41 10.59 5.88 6.50
C GLU A 41 11.88 5.84 5.70
N HIS A 42 11.91 5.05 4.64
CA HIS A 42 13.08 4.86 3.78
C HIS A 42 12.64 4.89 2.32
N GLU A 43 13.58 5.20 1.44
CA GLU A 43 13.27 5.15 0.00
C GLU A 43 12.97 3.73 -0.48
N ASP A 44 13.38 2.71 0.28
CA ASP A 44 13.03 1.33 -0.05
C ASP A 44 11.53 1.06 0.07
N ASN A 45 10.81 1.92 0.76
CA ASN A 45 9.36 1.73 0.94
C ASN A 45 8.56 2.05 -0.31
N LEU A 46 9.11 2.83 -1.23
CA LEU A 46 8.39 3.25 -2.43
C LEU A 46 9.36 3.29 -3.60
N SER A 47 9.06 2.52 -4.63
CA SER A 47 9.91 2.45 -5.81
C SER A 47 9.96 3.78 -6.55
N HIS A 48 11.13 4.08 -7.14
CA HIS A 48 11.29 5.22 -8.04
C HIS A 48 10.87 4.87 -9.47
N GLU A 49 10.57 3.60 -9.74
CA GLU A 49 10.17 3.17 -11.07
C GLU A 49 8.66 3.22 -11.20
N ASN A 50 8.20 3.40 -12.43
CA ASN A 50 6.78 3.36 -12.77
C ASN A 50 5.97 4.42 -12.01
N ASP A 51 4.67 4.21 -11.85
CA ASP A 51 3.75 5.25 -11.39
C ASP A 51 3.28 5.09 -9.96
N CYS A 52 3.84 4.15 -9.19
CA CYS A 52 3.40 3.96 -7.81
C CYS A 52 3.57 5.26 -7.02
N TRP A 53 2.62 5.52 -6.14
CA TRP A 53 2.65 6.74 -5.34
C TRP A 53 1.87 6.55 -4.05
N ILE A 54 2.31 7.27 -3.04
CA ILE A 54 1.64 7.35 -1.75
C ILE A 54 1.12 8.77 -1.64
N TYR A 55 -0.20 8.91 -1.46
CA TYR A 55 -0.89 10.20 -1.47
C TYR A 55 -1.34 10.59 -0.07
N ASN A 56 -1.70 11.84 0.10
CA ASN A 56 -2.37 12.34 1.30
C ASN A 56 -1.50 12.10 2.55
N ASP A 57 -2.07 11.47 3.57
CA ASP A 57 -1.34 11.16 4.79
C ASP A 57 -1.08 9.66 4.94
N ALA A 58 -1.17 8.92 3.86
CA ALA A 58 -0.84 7.50 3.87
C ALA A 58 0.64 7.31 4.22
N LYS A 59 0.95 6.16 4.80
CA LYS A 59 2.27 5.90 5.36
C LYS A 59 2.80 4.54 4.93
N ALA A 60 4.11 4.48 4.67
CA ALA A 60 4.79 3.21 4.45
C ALA A 60 6.08 3.24 5.27
N TYR A 61 6.33 2.18 6.03
CA TYR A 61 7.48 2.17 6.93
C TYR A 61 7.98 0.75 7.18
N LEU A 62 9.06 0.66 7.96
CA LEU A 62 9.73 -0.61 8.23
C LEU A 62 10.16 -1.25 6.90
N PHE A 63 9.81 -2.50 6.66
CA PHE A 63 10.25 -3.20 5.45
C PHE A 63 9.19 -3.28 4.37
N ALA A 64 8.17 -2.43 4.46
CA ALA A 64 7.14 -2.39 3.42
C ALA A 64 7.73 -2.01 2.08
N ASN A 65 7.19 -2.58 1.02
CA ASN A 65 7.66 -2.38 -0.35
C ASN A 65 6.47 -2.13 -1.25
N ILE A 66 6.44 -0.95 -1.87
CA ILE A 66 5.36 -0.56 -2.77
C ILE A 66 5.97 -0.24 -4.12
N TYR A 67 5.50 -0.92 -5.18
CA TYR A 67 6.07 -0.71 -6.50
C TYR A 67 5.04 -0.91 -7.61
N ASP A 68 5.49 -0.89 -8.85
CA ASP A 68 4.68 -0.94 -10.07
C ASP A 68 3.75 0.27 -10.15
N SER A 69 2.45 0.08 -10.31
CA SER A 69 1.49 1.18 -10.44
C SER A 69 0.53 1.24 -9.27
N THR A 70 0.97 0.80 -8.11
CA THR A 70 0.18 0.78 -6.88
C THR A 70 -0.08 2.18 -6.38
N LYS A 71 -1.29 2.42 -5.88
CA LYS A 71 -1.67 3.69 -5.27
C LYS A 71 -2.15 3.45 -3.84
N VAL A 72 -1.54 4.15 -2.91
CA VAL A 72 -1.90 4.09 -1.49
C VAL A 72 -2.28 5.51 -1.08
N PHE A 73 -3.48 5.69 -0.54
CA PHE A 73 -3.93 7.05 -0.25
C PHE A 73 -4.82 7.11 0.99
N ASP A 74 -5.36 8.30 1.27
CA ASP A 74 -6.11 8.60 2.49
C ASP A 74 -5.20 8.41 3.72
N ASN A 75 -5.60 7.56 4.65
CA ASN A 75 -4.83 7.31 5.87
C ASN A 75 -4.32 5.88 5.94
N ALA A 76 -4.21 5.21 4.80
CA ALA A 76 -3.75 3.83 4.77
C ALA A 76 -2.30 3.71 5.27
N GLN A 77 -1.98 2.58 5.87
CA GLN A 77 -0.63 2.29 6.36
C GLN A 77 -0.17 0.95 5.81
N VAL A 78 1.08 0.92 5.34
CA VAL A 78 1.70 -0.30 4.84
C VAL A 78 3.04 -0.44 5.57
N ALA A 79 3.25 -1.56 6.24
CA ALA A 79 4.42 -1.68 7.11
C ALA A 79 4.91 -3.13 7.20
N TYR A 80 5.91 -3.31 8.05
CA TYR A 80 6.53 -4.60 8.35
C TYR A 80 7.05 -5.26 7.08
N SER A 81 6.45 -6.37 6.66
CA SER A 81 6.96 -7.10 5.50
C SER A 81 5.95 -7.12 4.34
N ALA A 82 5.00 -6.19 4.34
CA ALA A 82 4.00 -6.14 3.27
C ALA A 82 4.64 -5.77 1.95
N GLU A 83 4.16 -6.38 0.88
CA GLU A 83 4.63 -6.13 -0.48
C GLU A 83 3.42 -5.91 -1.36
N ILE A 84 3.32 -4.73 -1.97
CA ILE A 84 2.16 -4.35 -2.76
C ILE A 84 2.62 -3.87 -4.12
N PHE A 85 2.08 -4.48 -5.17
CA PHE A 85 2.53 -4.17 -6.53
C PHE A 85 1.40 -4.41 -7.54
N GLY A 86 1.72 -4.31 -8.82
CA GLY A 86 0.72 -4.39 -9.88
C GLY A 86 -0.06 -3.09 -9.96
N ASN A 87 -1.37 -3.18 -9.97
CA ASN A 87 -2.27 -2.03 -10.04
C ASN A 87 -3.15 -1.94 -8.80
N ALA A 88 -2.64 -2.34 -7.65
CA ALA A 88 -3.41 -2.36 -6.42
C ALA A 88 -3.75 -0.94 -5.95
N LYS A 89 -4.89 -0.81 -5.29
CA LYS A 89 -5.33 0.44 -4.68
C LYS A 89 -5.69 0.18 -3.22
N ILE A 90 -5.05 0.92 -2.33
CA ILE A 90 -5.19 0.74 -0.88
C ILE A 90 -5.54 2.11 -0.31
N TYR A 91 -6.68 2.22 0.38
CA TYR A 91 -7.09 3.53 0.86
C TYR A 91 -7.99 3.46 2.08
N ASN A 92 -8.54 4.59 2.48
CA ASN A 92 -9.32 4.79 3.70
C ASN A 92 -8.40 4.54 4.91
N ASN A 93 -8.80 3.67 5.84
CA ASN A 93 -8.03 3.42 7.06
C ASN A 93 -7.43 2.03 7.09
N VAL A 94 -7.13 1.48 5.94
CA VAL A 94 -6.57 0.12 5.82
C VAL A 94 -5.17 0.08 6.41
N LYS A 95 -4.86 -1.01 7.11
CA LYS A 95 -3.53 -1.28 7.63
C LYS A 95 -3.07 -2.63 7.12
N ILE A 96 -1.94 -2.65 6.43
CA ILE A 96 -1.38 -3.86 5.87
C ILE A 96 0.02 -4.06 6.42
N TYR A 97 0.20 -5.13 7.19
CA TYR A 97 1.45 -5.41 7.87
C TYR A 97 2.21 -6.57 7.27
N ARG A 98 1.56 -7.41 6.50
CA ARG A 98 2.18 -8.57 5.85
C ARG A 98 1.40 -8.90 4.59
N GLY A 99 2.01 -9.77 3.78
CA GLY A 99 1.32 -10.33 2.64
C GLY A 99 1.84 -9.80 1.33
N HIS A 100 1.42 -10.47 0.27
CA HIS A 100 1.73 -10.08 -1.11
C HIS A 100 0.42 -9.71 -1.77
N ILE A 101 0.29 -8.44 -2.16
CA ILE A 101 -0.94 -7.90 -2.72
C ILE A 101 -0.61 -7.36 -4.10
N PHE A 102 -1.28 -7.88 -5.13
CA PHE A 102 -0.94 -7.50 -6.50
C PHE A 102 -2.15 -7.69 -7.43
N GLY A 103 -1.95 -7.37 -8.70
CA GLY A 103 -3.03 -7.39 -9.66
C GLY A 103 -3.86 -6.13 -9.55
N SER A 104 -5.16 -6.23 -9.74
CA SER A 104 -6.07 -5.10 -9.67
C SER A 104 -6.88 -5.10 -8.37
N VAL A 105 -6.23 -5.49 -7.28
CA VAL A 105 -6.86 -5.57 -5.96
C VAL A 105 -7.18 -4.18 -5.45
N GLU A 106 -8.31 -4.09 -4.77
CA GLU A 106 -8.73 -2.85 -4.14
C GLU A 106 -9.11 -3.14 -2.70
N ILE A 107 -8.46 -2.47 -1.73
CA ILE A 107 -8.70 -2.69 -0.31
C ILE A 107 -9.02 -1.35 0.33
N TYR A 108 -10.15 -1.27 1.01
CA TYR A 108 -10.60 0.00 1.59
C TYR A 108 -11.44 -0.23 2.85
N GLY A 109 -11.84 0.84 3.49
CA GLY A 109 -12.58 0.78 4.74
C GLY A 109 -11.64 0.64 5.92
N ASN A 110 -12.03 -0.14 6.92
CA ASN A 110 -11.25 -0.35 8.15
C ASN A 110 -10.66 -1.75 8.22
N VAL A 111 -10.02 -2.18 7.17
CA VAL A 111 -9.46 -3.52 7.03
C VAL A 111 -8.05 -3.57 7.58
N VAL A 112 -7.72 -4.65 8.31
CA VAL A 112 -6.35 -4.92 8.76
C VAL A 112 -5.94 -6.26 8.16
N ILE A 113 -4.81 -6.27 7.45
CA ILE A 113 -4.21 -7.48 6.89
C ILE A 113 -2.92 -7.72 7.67
N ASP A 114 -2.87 -8.79 8.44
CA ASP A 114 -1.72 -9.09 9.28
C ASP A 114 -1.38 -10.57 9.23
N ASN A 115 -1.37 -11.12 8.01
CA ASN A 115 -0.94 -12.50 7.79
C ASN A 115 -0.25 -12.56 6.43
N ASP A 116 0.40 -13.66 6.14
CA ASP A 116 1.16 -13.83 4.91
C ASP A 116 0.28 -14.27 3.74
N SER A 117 -0.86 -13.62 3.58
CA SER A 117 -1.78 -13.90 2.48
C SER A 117 -1.21 -13.48 1.15
N ARG A 118 -1.70 -14.12 0.10
CA ARG A 118 -1.50 -13.67 -1.27
C ARG A 118 -2.86 -13.22 -1.78
N ILE A 119 -2.97 -11.93 -2.10
CA ILE A 119 -4.23 -11.33 -2.53
C ILE A 119 -4.01 -10.78 -3.93
N TYR A 120 -4.79 -11.25 -4.89
CA TYR A 120 -4.52 -10.90 -6.28
C TYR A 120 -5.79 -10.93 -7.13
N GLY A 121 -5.63 -10.65 -8.41
CA GLY A 121 -6.75 -10.63 -9.35
C GLY A 121 -7.54 -9.35 -9.21
N ASP A 122 -8.85 -9.43 -9.36
CA ASP A 122 -9.76 -8.30 -9.27
C ASP A 122 -10.48 -8.24 -7.93
N THR A 123 -9.84 -8.77 -6.91
CA THR A 123 -10.43 -8.89 -5.57
C THR A 123 -10.66 -7.51 -4.94
N LYS A 124 -11.82 -7.34 -4.31
CA LYS A 124 -12.12 -6.16 -3.51
C LYS A 124 -12.34 -6.60 -2.07
N ILE A 125 -11.64 -5.96 -1.15
CA ILE A 125 -11.73 -6.26 0.28
C ILE A 125 -12.13 -5.00 1.02
N TYR A 126 -13.17 -5.11 1.82
CA TYR A 126 -13.67 -3.98 2.58
C TYR A 126 -14.37 -4.49 3.85
N ASP A 127 -14.79 -3.57 4.69
CA ASP A 127 -15.43 -3.91 5.95
C ASP A 127 -16.59 -4.89 5.72
N ASN A 128 -16.59 -5.98 6.49
CA ASN A 128 -17.66 -6.97 6.48
C ASN A 128 -17.83 -7.73 5.16
N SER A 129 -16.89 -7.63 4.25
CA SER A 129 -16.96 -8.38 3.00
C SER A 129 -16.57 -9.83 3.26
N GLU A 130 -17.11 -10.74 2.45
CA GLU A 130 -16.72 -12.15 2.54
C GLU A 130 -15.25 -12.34 2.17
N ALA A 131 -14.77 -11.58 1.19
CA ALA A 131 -13.36 -11.65 0.80
C ALA A 131 -12.45 -11.26 1.96
N CYS A 132 -12.82 -10.22 2.71
CA CYS A 132 -12.06 -9.81 3.87
C CYS A 132 -11.99 -10.93 4.92
N LYS A 133 -13.12 -11.55 5.22
CA LYS A 133 -13.17 -12.62 6.22
C LYS A 133 -12.31 -13.80 5.80
N ARG A 134 -12.38 -14.19 4.53
CA ARG A 134 -11.61 -15.32 4.03
C ARG A 134 -10.12 -15.02 4.06
N THR A 135 -9.74 -13.82 3.66
CA THR A 135 -8.35 -13.41 3.65
C THR A 135 -7.75 -13.45 5.04
N MET A 136 -8.51 -13.04 6.01
CA MET A 136 -8.02 -13.03 7.38
C MET A 136 -7.75 -14.43 7.93
N THR A 137 -8.39 -15.46 7.36
CA THR A 137 -8.25 -16.83 7.86
C THR A 137 -7.41 -17.74 7.00
N ALA A 138 -7.32 -17.44 5.73
CA ALA A 138 -6.73 -18.39 4.80
C ALA A 138 -5.45 -17.96 4.18
N GLN A 139 -5.31 -18.53 3.23
CA GLN A 139 -4.47 -18.19 2.28
C GLN A 139 -4.89 -18.37 0.84
N ASN A 140 -5.48 -18.61 0.38
CA ASN A 140 -5.67 -18.50 -0.60
C ASN A 140 -5.87 -18.48 -1.50
N GLY A 141 -6.09 -18.83 -1.90
CA GLY A 141 -6.37 -18.79 -2.85
C GLY A 141 -6.64 -18.99 -3.62
N ASP A 142 -6.93 -19.45 -3.73
CA ASP A 142 -7.26 -19.58 -4.63
C ASP A 142 -7.91 -19.44 -5.13
N SER A 143 -8.01 -19.64 -5.14
CA SER A 143 -8.66 -19.39 -5.69
C SER A 143 -9.29 -19.07 -6.17
N SER A 144 -9.39 -19.40 -6.01
CA SER A 144 -10.09 -18.94 -6.48
C SER A 144 -10.59 -18.51 -6.70
N ALA A 145 -10.66 -18.76 -6.53
CA ALA A 145 -11.27 -18.24 -6.69
C ALA A 145 -11.81 -17.90 -6.88
N LYS A 146 -11.97 -18.17 -6.67
CA LYS A 146 -12.54 -17.87 -6.75
C LYS A 146 -13.05 -17.46 -6.51
N ASP A 147 -13.06 -17.76 -6.29
CA ASP A 147 -13.49 -17.40 -5.88
C ASP A 147 -13.44 -17.22 -5.38
N ASP A 148 -13.20 -17.62 -5.10
CA ASP A 148 -13.08 -17.40 -4.48
C ASP A 148 -12.60 -17.19 -3.92
N ILE A 149 -12.42 -17.45 -3.44
CA ILE A 149 -11.84 -17.30 -2.85
C ILE A 149 -11.64 -17.64 -2.29
N PRO A 150 -11.61 -17.73 -2.00
CA PRO A 150 -11.35 -17.94 -1.30
C PRO A 150 -11.15 -18.25 -0.68
N PHE A 151 -11.34 -18.68 -0.23
CA PHE A 151 -11.18 -18.75 0.24
C PHE A 151 -11.22 -18.90 0.46
#